data_e432a532398615798604a0bdea6c0498
#
_entry.id   e432a532398615798604a0bdea6c0498
#
_cell.length_a   1.000
_cell.length_b   1.000
_cell.length_c   1.000
_cell.angle_alpha   90.00
_cell.angle_beta   90.00
_cell.angle_gamma   90.00
#
_symmetry.space_group_name_H-M   'P 1'
#
loop_
_entity.id
_entity.type
_entity.pdbx_description
1 polymer ?
#
loop_
_entity_poly.entity_id
_entity_poly.type
_entity_poly.pdbx_seq_one_letter_code
_entity_poly.pdbx_strand_id
1 'polypeptide(L)'
;NAVFERVCLSYWLKRNYPEKFKSYGPEYDTTGNYLNPVSWRCTMIWSAYMGLPLSLEGVGAVLGLKEQKMKEGKDLIRYFCVPCKPTKANGGRTRNLPCHAPDKWAIFKSYNERDVVTEMGIKERLHKFPVPDFIWDEYHLDQQINDRGILVDMQLVKNAIAFDERSKSDISSQMKDMTYLENPNSVV
;
A
#
# COMPACT_ATOMS: atom_id res chain seq x y z
N ASN A 1 -8.23 -2.72 0.60
CA ASN A 1 -7.18 -3.47 -0.13
C ASN A 1 -6.67 -4.61 0.75
N ALA A 2 -7.30 -5.78 0.64
CA ALA A 2 -7.06 -6.93 1.53
C ALA A 2 -5.61 -7.42 1.52
N VAL A 3 -4.86 -7.24 0.43
CA VAL A 3 -3.43 -7.59 0.35
C VAL A 3 -2.62 -6.80 1.37
N PHE A 4 -2.79 -5.48 1.37
CA PHE A 4 -2.08 -4.59 2.28
C PHE A 4 -2.42 -4.89 3.74
N GLU A 5 -3.71 -5.06 4.04
CA GLU A 5 -4.19 -5.38 5.38
C GLU A 5 -3.68 -6.73 5.87
N ARG A 6 -3.70 -7.75 4.99
CA ARG A 6 -3.18 -9.09 5.30
C ARG A 6 -1.68 -9.05 5.63
N VAL A 7 -0.89 -8.36 4.81
CA VAL A 7 0.56 -8.24 5.03
C VAL A 7 0.86 -7.47 6.33
N CYS A 8 0.21 -6.32 6.54
CA CYS A 8 0.38 -5.53 7.76
C CYS A 8 -0.01 -6.31 9.01
N LEU A 9 -1.16 -7.01 8.97
CA LEU A 9 -1.64 -7.83 10.09
C LEU A 9 -0.70 -9.01 10.34
N SER A 10 -0.14 -9.63 9.32
CA SER A 10 0.84 -10.70 9.44
C SER A 10 2.07 -10.26 10.25
N TYR A 11 2.67 -9.13 9.86
CA TYR A 11 3.81 -8.58 10.58
C TYR A 11 3.47 -8.18 12.01
N TRP A 12 2.30 -7.58 12.22
CA TRP A 12 1.86 -7.17 13.53
C TRP A 12 1.60 -8.37 14.46
N LEU A 13 0.93 -9.41 13.96
CA LEU A 13 0.68 -10.64 14.72
C LEU A 13 1.98 -11.38 15.05
N LYS A 14 2.89 -11.54 14.08
CA LYS A 14 4.21 -12.15 14.33
C LYS A 14 4.95 -11.47 15.47
N ARG A 15 4.91 -10.14 15.50
CA ARG A 15 5.65 -9.35 16.49
C ARG A 15 5.00 -9.37 17.87
N ASN A 16 3.68 -9.28 17.94
CA ASN A 16 2.96 -9.06 19.19
C ASN A 16 2.29 -10.32 19.74
N TYR A 17 1.93 -11.27 18.88
CA TYR A 17 1.21 -12.50 19.21
C TYR A 17 1.70 -13.68 18.37
N PRO A 18 2.96 -14.10 18.51
CA PRO A 18 3.56 -15.12 17.63
C PRO A 18 2.82 -16.45 17.66
N GLU A 19 2.26 -16.87 18.81
CA GLU A 19 1.50 -18.12 18.90
C GLU A 19 0.16 -18.04 18.15
N LYS A 20 -0.52 -16.88 18.19
CA LYS A 20 -1.72 -16.68 17.38
C LYS A 20 -1.38 -16.66 15.88
N PHE A 21 -0.27 -16.04 15.52
CA PHE A 21 0.19 -16.07 14.13
C PHE A 21 0.41 -17.50 13.64
N LYS A 22 1.04 -18.36 14.43
CA LYS A 22 1.26 -19.78 14.08
C LYS A 22 -0.06 -20.54 13.91
N SER A 23 -1.08 -20.26 14.73
CA SER A 23 -2.39 -20.94 14.66
C SER A 23 -3.25 -20.51 13.48
N TYR A 24 -3.12 -19.24 13.04
CA TYR A 24 -3.79 -18.70 11.84
C TYR A 24 -2.88 -18.72 10.62
N GLY A 25 -1.67 -19.21 10.82
CA GLY A 25 -0.63 -19.23 9.83
C GLY A 25 -0.90 -20.25 8.75
N PRO A 26 -0.01 -20.25 7.87
CA PRO A 26 -0.23 -20.65 6.51
C PRO A 26 0.01 -22.15 6.35
N GLU A 27 -1.01 -22.95 6.35
CA GLU A 27 -0.92 -24.27 5.72
C GLU A 27 -0.53 -24.15 4.24
N TYR A 28 -0.64 -22.96 3.67
CA TYR A 28 -0.44 -22.67 2.23
C TYR A 28 0.63 -21.63 1.93
N ASP A 29 1.15 -20.91 2.91
CA ASP A 29 2.29 -20.02 2.68
C ASP A 29 3.60 -20.81 2.81
N THR A 30 4.18 -21.17 1.67
CA THR A 30 5.48 -21.84 1.59
C THR A 30 6.61 -21.02 2.22
N THR A 31 6.42 -19.74 2.44
CA THR A 31 7.40 -18.85 3.09
C THR A 31 7.22 -18.76 4.61
N GLY A 32 6.06 -19.11 5.14
CA GLY A 32 5.71 -18.93 6.57
C GLY A 32 5.68 -17.48 7.02
N ASN A 33 5.56 -16.53 6.07
CA ASN A 33 5.69 -15.12 6.36
C ASN A 33 4.38 -14.39 6.55
N TYR A 34 3.30 -14.84 5.91
CA TYR A 34 2.03 -14.14 5.85
C TYR A 34 0.86 -15.03 6.27
N LEU A 35 -0.25 -14.42 6.65
CA LEU A 35 -1.51 -15.11 6.87
C LEU A 35 -2.01 -15.73 5.56
N ASN A 36 -2.68 -16.88 5.68
CA ASN A 36 -3.18 -17.62 4.53
C ASN A 36 -4.08 -16.73 3.64
N PRO A 37 -3.74 -16.50 2.37
CA PRO A 37 -4.52 -15.66 1.46
C PRO A 37 -5.92 -16.20 1.18
N VAL A 38 -6.13 -17.51 1.26
CA VAL A 38 -7.43 -18.15 0.96
C VAL A 38 -8.55 -17.67 1.90
N SER A 39 -8.20 -17.23 3.13
CA SER A 39 -9.16 -16.66 4.07
C SER A 39 -9.58 -15.23 3.73
N TRP A 40 -8.96 -14.60 2.75
CA TRP A 40 -9.14 -13.19 2.44
C TRP A 40 -9.90 -12.99 1.14
N ARG A 41 -10.85 -12.06 1.17
CA ARG A 41 -11.55 -11.56 -0.01
C ARG A 41 -11.45 -10.05 -0.04
N CYS A 42 -11.29 -9.50 -1.24
CA CYS A 42 -11.06 -8.06 -1.43
C CYS A 42 -12.28 -7.40 -2.08
N THR A 43 -12.86 -6.42 -1.43
CA THR A 43 -13.98 -5.65 -1.96
C THR A 43 -13.61 -4.88 -3.23
N MET A 44 -12.34 -4.52 -3.40
CA MET A 44 -11.83 -3.90 -4.63
C MET A 44 -11.91 -4.87 -5.83
N ILE A 45 -11.54 -6.15 -5.64
CA ILE A 45 -11.68 -7.19 -6.68
C ILE A 45 -13.16 -7.43 -7.00
N TRP A 46 -14.00 -7.48 -5.96
CA TRP A 46 -15.44 -7.59 -6.17
C TRP A 46 -16.00 -6.43 -6.98
N SER A 47 -15.61 -5.20 -6.62
CA SER A 47 -15.99 -3.99 -7.36
C SER A 47 -15.50 -4.03 -8.82
N ALA A 48 -14.26 -4.44 -9.06
CA ALA A 48 -13.71 -4.61 -10.41
C ALA A 48 -14.54 -5.61 -11.24
N TYR A 49 -14.86 -6.77 -10.66
CA TYR A 49 -15.69 -7.78 -11.31
C TYR A 49 -17.08 -7.25 -11.71
N MET A 50 -17.65 -6.36 -10.88
CA MET A 50 -18.92 -5.71 -11.13
C MET A 50 -18.83 -4.49 -12.07
N GLY A 51 -17.66 -4.15 -12.62
CA GLY A 51 -17.45 -2.97 -13.46
C GLY A 51 -17.54 -1.64 -12.70
N LEU A 52 -17.38 -1.65 -11.38
CA LEU A 52 -17.41 -0.48 -10.53
C LEU A 52 -16.00 0.15 -10.39
N PRO A 53 -15.90 1.42 -9.92
CA PRO A 53 -14.61 2.02 -9.61
C PRO A 53 -13.80 1.19 -8.60
N LEU A 54 -12.46 1.28 -8.64
CA LEU A 54 -11.60 0.54 -7.72
C LEU A 54 -11.39 1.24 -6.37
N SER A 55 -11.62 2.56 -6.32
CA SER A 55 -11.44 3.31 -5.08
C SER A 55 -12.66 3.18 -4.17
N LEU A 56 -12.42 3.05 -2.87
CA LEU A 56 -13.47 3.00 -1.84
C LEU A 56 -14.45 4.18 -1.96
N GLU A 57 -13.93 5.38 -2.19
CA GLU A 57 -14.72 6.59 -2.40
C GLU A 57 -15.59 6.49 -3.66
N GLY A 58 -15.01 6.05 -4.78
CA GLY A 58 -15.73 5.92 -6.05
C GLY A 58 -16.86 4.88 -5.99
N VAL A 59 -16.57 3.71 -5.40
CA VAL A 59 -17.59 2.67 -5.20
C VAL A 59 -18.71 3.17 -4.29
N GLY A 60 -18.34 3.79 -3.16
CA GLY A 60 -19.32 4.34 -2.22
C GLY A 60 -20.24 5.38 -2.87
N ALA A 61 -19.69 6.24 -3.72
CA ALA A 61 -20.48 7.24 -4.46
C ALA A 61 -21.43 6.59 -5.46
N VAL A 62 -20.97 5.63 -6.27
CA VAL A 62 -21.79 4.92 -7.26
C VAL A 62 -22.91 4.11 -6.60
N LEU A 63 -22.61 3.46 -5.47
CA LEU A 63 -23.61 2.68 -4.71
C LEU A 63 -24.52 3.52 -3.82
N GLY A 64 -24.35 4.84 -3.79
CA GLY A 64 -25.16 5.77 -2.99
C GLY A 64 -25.08 5.49 -1.49
N LEU A 65 -23.89 5.17 -0.98
CA LEU A 65 -23.68 4.95 0.45
C LEU A 65 -23.79 6.26 1.21
N LYS A 66 -24.46 6.24 2.37
CA LYS A 66 -24.58 7.40 3.27
C LYS A 66 -23.23 7.76 3.89
N GLU A 67 -22.47 6.73 4.27
CA GLU A 67 -21.18 6.85 4.88
C GLU A 67 -20.10 6.86 3.79
N GLN A 68 -19.52 8.03 3.55
CA GLN A 68 -18.48 8.22 2.54
C GLN A 68 -17.13 8.49 3.20
N LYS A 69 -16.06 8.30 2.44
CA LYS A 69 -14.69 8.53 2.87
C LYS A 69 -14.47 9.97 3.35
N MET A 70 -13.76 10.14 4.46
CA MET A 70 -13.38 11.45 5.00
C MET A 70 -12.28 12.10 4.13
N LYS A 71 -12.42 13.40 3.86
CA LYS A 71 -11.47 14.15 3.02
C LYS A 71 -10.12 14.36 3.68
N GLU A 72 -10.09 14.47 5.00
CA GLU A 72 -8.89 14.73 5.82
C GLU A 72 -7.89 13.57 5.84
N GLY A 73 -8.29 12.39 5.37
CA GLY A 73 -7.49 11.17 5.47
C GLY A 73 -6.11 11.26 4.81
N LYS A 74 -5.98 11.92 3.66
CA LYS A 74 -4.69 12.05 2.94
C LYS A 74 -3.64 12.80 3.77
N ASP A 75 -4.03 13.87 4.43
CA ASP A 75 -3.11 14.67 5.25
C ASP A 75 -2.72 13.93 6.53
N LEU A 76 -3.64 13.17 7.11
CA LEU A 76 -3.39 12.35 8.29
C LEU A 76 -2.46 11.16 7.97
N ILE A 77 -2.68 10.48 6.84
CA ILE A 77 -1.76 9.45 6.34
C ILE A 77 -0.36 10.06 6.13
N ARG A 78 -0.27 11.20 5.46
CA ARG A 78 1.01 11.87 5.24
C ARG A 78 1.69 12.22 6.57
N TYR A 79 0.93 12.70 7.54
CA TYR A 79 1.48 13.12 8.83
C TYR A 79 2.01 11.94 9.66
N PHE A 80 1.26 10.83 9.77
CA PHE A 80 1.61 9.71 10.65
C PHE A 80 2.36 8.57 9.96
N CYS A 81 2.13 8.35 8.66
CA CYS A 81 2.67 7.18 7.95
C CYS A 81 3.91 7.50 7.11
N VAL A 82 4.12 8.77 6.72
CA VAL A 82 5.28 9.17 5.93
C VAL A 82 6.37 9.70 6.86
N PRO A 83 7.65 9.29 6.69
CA PRO A 83 8.76 9.85 7.43
C PRO A 83 8.85 11.38 7.24
N CYS A 84 9.14 12.11 8.32
CA CYS A 84 9.34 13.55 8.28
C CYS A 84 10.84 13.90 8.36
N LYS A 85 11.21 15.05 7.78
CA LYS A 85 12.60 15.54 7.90
C LYS A 85 12.86 15.99 9.34
N PRO A 86 14.00 15.64 9.94
CA PRO A 86 14.39 16.13 11.25
C PRO A 86 14.66 17.63 11.19
N THR A 87 14.05 18.38 12.10
CA THR A 87 14.21 19.83 12.24
C THR A 87 14.31 20.21 13.73
N LYS A 88 14.83 21.37 14.04
CA LYS A 88 14.82 21.88 15.43
C LYS A 88 13.40 21.99 15.99
N ALA A 89 12.44 22.40 15.17
CA ALA A 89 11.04 22.58 15.57
C ALA A 89 10.35 21.24 15.92
N ASN A 90 10.75 20.14 15.30
CA ASN A 90 10.17 18.83 15.60
C ASN A 90 11.03 17.98 16.54
N GLY A 91 12.06 18.57 17.18
CA GLY A 91 12.95 17.87 18.10
C GLY A 91 13.86 16.84 17.43
N GLY A 92 14.17 17.00 16.14
CA GLY A 92 15.04 16.10 15.37
C GLY A 92 14.39 14.77 14.98
N ARG A 93 13.07 14.61 15.16
CA ARG A 93 12.40 13.35 14.87
C ARG A 93 12.23 13.13 13.36
N THR A 94 12.28 11.87 12.97
CA THR A 94 12.03 11.40 11.59
C THR A 94 10.64 10.83 11.40
N ARG A 95 9.83 10.73 12.46
CA ARG A 95 8.48 10.16 12.44
C ARG A 95 7.56 10.86 13.44
N ASN A 96 6.33 11.08 13.04
CA ASN A 96 5.29 11.57 13.95
C ASN A 96 4.58 10.37 14.61
N LEU A 97 4.49 10.41 15.93
CA LEU A 97 3.79 9.42 16.76
C LEU A 97 2.47 10.02 17.27
N PRO A 98 1.53 9.18 17.74
CA PRO A 98 0.27 9.65 18.32
C PRO A 98 0.41 10.73 19.39
N CYS A 99 1.42 10.60 20.26
CA CYS A 99 1.68 11.56 21.35
C CYS A 99 2.12 12.96 20.86
N HIS A 100 2.60 13.09 19.61
CA HIS A 100 3.00 14.37 19.05
C HIS A 100 1.82 15.22 18.57
N ALA A 101 0.66 14.61 18.31
CA ALA A 101 -0.56 15.28 17.89
C ALA A 101 -1.79 14.42 18.25
N PRO A 102 -2.18 14.36 19.53
CA PRO A 102 -3.25 13.48 20.00
C PRO A 102 -4.60 13.77 19.34
N ASP A 103 -4.91 15.04 19.06
CA ASP A 103 -6.16 15.42 18.37
C ASP A 103 -6.20 14.90 16.94
N LYS A 104 -5.09 15.06 16.20
CA LYS A 104 -4.96 14.50 14.84
C LYS A 104 -5.02 12.96 14.87
N TRP A 105 -4.47 12.34 15.90
CA TRP A 105 -4.54 10.91 16.07
C TRP A 105 -5.97 10.41 16.32
N ALA A 106 -6.76 11.16 17.11
CA ALA A 106 -8.17 10.85 17.32
C ALA A 106 -8.95 10.90 15.98
N ILE A 107 -8.75 11.94 15.19
CA ILE A 107 -9.36 12.05 13.85
C ILE A 107 -8.88 10.93 12.93
N PHE A 108 -7.60 10.54 13.01
CA PHE A 108 -7.05 9.45 12.19
C PHE A 108 -7.66 8.08 12.54
N LYS A 109 -7.98 7.83 13.82
CA LYS A 109 -8.74 6.65 14.22
C LYS A 109 -10.15 6.65 13.64
N SER A 110 -10.86 7.77 13.75
CA SER A 110 -12.21 7.91 13.17
C SER A 110 -12.20 7.78 11.64
N TYR A 111 -11.13 8.25 10.99
CA TYR A 111 -10.94 8.04 9.55
C TYR A 111 -10.82 6.54 9.22
N ASN A 112 -10.00 5.79 9.96
CA ASN A 112 -9.85 4.35 9.75
C ASN A 112 -11.17 3.59 10.00
N GLU A 113 -11.87 3.94 11.08
CA GLU A 113 -13.20 3.39 11.39
C GLU A 113 -14.20 3.65 10.24
N ARG A 114 -14.19 4.86 9.70
CA ARG A 114 -15.06 5.25 8.58
C ARG A 114 -14.75 4.45 7.32
N ASP A 115 -13.49 4.22 7.00
CA ASP A 115 -13.09 3.40 5.86
C ASP A 115 -13.64 1.96 6.01
N VAL A 116 -13.57 1.36 7.20
CA VAL A 116 -14.12 0.03 7.49
C VAL A 116 -15.64 0.00 7.35
N VAL A 117 -16.35 0.99 7.91
CA VAL A 117 -17.81 1.08 7.80
C VAL A 117 -18.26 1.23 6.34
N THR A 118 -17.54 2.04 5.55
CA THR A 118 -17.79 2.19 4.12
C THR A 118 -17.60 0.86 3.38
N GLU A 119 -16.53 0.12 3.68
CA GLU A 119 -16.27 -1.20 3.10
C GLU A 119 -17.35 -2.22 3.46
N MET A 120 -17.80 -2.24 4.71
CA MET A 120 -18.92 -3.08 5.13
C MET A 120 -20.21 -2.75 4.37
N GLY A 121 -20.49 -1.47 4.16
CA GLY A 121 -21.62 -1.02 3.35
C GLY A 121 -21.53 -1.46 1.88
N ILE A 122 -20.35 -1.43 1.29
CA ILE A 122 -20.11 -1.96 -0.06
C ILE A 122 -20.39 -3.47 -0.09
N LYS A 123 -19.82 -4.24 0.84
CA LYS A 123 -20.06 -5.67 0.96
C LYS A 123 -21.54 -6.00 1.07
N GLU A 124 -22.29 -5.25 1.87
CA GLU A 124 -23.74 -5.44 2.03
C GLU A 124 -24.50 -5.18 0.72
N ARG A 125 -24.11 -4.17 -0.05
CA ARG A 125 -24.73 -3.88 -1.34
C ARG A 125 -24.42 -4.94 -2.39
N LEU A 126 -23.19 -5.43 -2.42
CA LEU A 126 -22.71 -6.37 -3.43
C LEU A 126 -23.05 -7.83 -3.11
N HIS A 127 -23.44 -8.20 -1.87
CA HIS A 127 -23.63 -9.61 -1.49
C HIS A 127 -24.64 -10.36 -2.34
N LYS A 128 -25.58 -9.67 -2.97
CA LYS A 128 -26.57 -10.24 -3.90
C LYS A 128 -25.98 -10.64 -5.27
N PHE A 129 -24.78 -10.19 -5.55
CA PHE A 129 -24.05 -10.41 -6.79
C PHE A 129 -22.71 -11.07 -6.48
N PRO A 130 -22.68 -12.36 -6.11
CA PRO A 130 -21.45 -13.02 -5.69
C PRO A 130 -20.47 -13.14 -6.86
N VAL A 131 -19.20 -12.96 -6.55
CA VAL A 131 -18.11 -13.27 -7.47
C VAL A 131 -17.96 -14.78 -7.56
N PRO A 132 -17.84 -15.36 -8.77
CA PRO A 132 -17.60 -16.80 -8.95
C PRO A 132 -16.31 -17.27 -8.26
N ASP A 133 -16.31 -18.52 -7.77
CA ASP A 133 -15.19 -19.05 -7.00
C ASP A 133 -13.88 -19.05 -7.79
N PHE A 134 -13.91 -19.33 -9.10
CA PHE A 134 -12.69 -19.32 -9.92
C PHE A 134 -11.97 -17.96 -9.93
N ILE A 135 -12.68 -16.84 -9.81
CA ILE A 135 -12.07 -15.50 -9.68
C ILE A 135 -11.35 -15.37 -8.33
N TRP A 136 -11.93 -15.96 -7.27
CA TRP A 136 -11.25 -15.97 -5.98
C TRP A 136 -10.04 -16.89 -5.99
N ASP A 137 -10.09 -18.00 -6.70
CA ASP A 137 -8.95 -18.90 -6.85
C ASP A 137 -7.80 -18.23 -7.58
N GLU A 138 -8.07 -17.50 -8.68
CA GLU A 138 -7.09 -16.68 -9.37
C GLU A 138 -6.51 -15.58 -8.47
N TYR A 139 -7.37 -14.87 -7.70
CA TYR A 139 -6.94 -13.87 -6.75
C TYR A 139 -6.02 -14.45 -5.66
N HIS A 140 -6.36 -15.60 -5.12
CA HIS A 140 -5.54 -16.27 -4.10
C HIS A 140 -4.22 -16.76 -4.67
N LEU A 141 -4.21 -17.28 -5.90
CA LEU A 141 -3.00 -17.67 -6.59
C LEU A 141 -2.06 -16.48 -6.83
N ASP A 142 -2.60 -15.35 -7.27
CA ASP A 142 -1.84 -14.09 -7.39
C ASP A 142 -1.19 -13.70 -6.06
N GLN A 143 -1.93 -13.79 -4.96
CA GLN A 143 -1.39 -13.51 -3.63
C GLN A 143 -0.25 -14.46 -3.25
N GLN A 144 -0.36 -15.74 -3.56
CA GLN A 144 0.69 -16.74 -3.29
C GLN A 144 1.95 -16.46 -4.12
N ILE A 145 1.78 -16.08 -5.38
CA ILE A 145 2.90 -15.70 -6.25
C ILE A 145 3.62 -14.46 -5.69
N ASN A 146 2.87 -13.45 -5.28
CA ASN A 146 3.43 -12.23 -4.69
C ASN A 146 4.11 -12.48 -3.34
N ASP A 147 3.55 -13.34 -2.50
CA ASP A 147 4.15 -13.71 -1.20
C ASP A 147 5.49 -14.44 -1.38
N ARG A 148 5.58 -15.32 -2.38
CA ARG A 148 6.81 -16.03 -2.73
C ARG A 148 7.86 -15.09 -3.31
N GLY A 149 7.43 -14.10 -4.08
CA GLY A 149 8.30 -13.19 -4.81
C GLY A 149 8.97 -13.84 -6.03
N ILE A 150 9.81 -13.06 -6.67
CA ILE A 150 10.59 -13.45 -7.85
C ILE A 150 12.06 -13.26 -7.53
N LEU A 151 12.90 -14.24 -7.87
CA LEU A 151 14.33 -14.13 -7.75
C LEU A 151 14.87 -13.07 -8.69
N VAL A 152 15.57 -12.08 -8.14
CA VAL A 152 16.20 -11.01 -8.91
C VAL A 152 17.71 -11.23 -8.96
N ASP A 153 18.30 -11.18 -10.15
CA ASP A 153 19.74 -11.17 -10.30
C ASP A 153 20.32 -9.82 -9.83
N MET A 154 20.79 -9.81 -8.58
CA MET A 154 21.34 -8.60 -7.95
C MET A 154 22.63 -8.13 -8.59
N GLN A 155 23.40 -9.02 -9.26
CA GLN A 155 24.59 -8.62 -9.97
C GLN A 155 24.24 -7.86 -11.25
N LEU A 156 23.23 -8.34 -11.99
CA LEU A 156 22.70 -7.64 -13.15
C LEU A 156 22.15 -6.25 -12.77
N VAL A 157 21.39 -6.17 -11.66
CA VAL A 157 20.84 -4.89 -11.17
C VAL A 157 21.97 -3.90 -10.85
N LYS A 158 22.99 -4.31 -10.11
CA LYS A 158 24.15 -3.46 -9.76
C LYS A 158 24.90 -2.98 -11.00
N ASN A 159 25.12 -3.87 -11.95
CA ASN A 159 25.79 -3.53 -13.21
C ASN A 159 24.95 -2.55 -14.04
N ALA A 160 23.64 -2.75 -14.10
CA ALA A 160 22.73 -1.85 -14.82
C ALA A 160 22.71 -0.44 -14.17
N ILE A 161 22.66 -0.34 -12.85
CA ILE A 161 22.72 0.94 -12.13
C ILE A 161 24.07 1.65 -12.41
N ALA A 162 25.19 0.94 -12.29
CA ALA A 162 26.51 1.52 -12.53
C ALA A 162 26.70 1.98 -13.99
N PHE A 163 26.12 1.24 -14.94
CA PHE A 163 26.10 1.63 -16.35
C PHE A 163 25.26 2.88 -16.58
N ASP A 164 24.07 2.94 -15.99
CA ASP A 164 23.17 4.10 -16.09
C ASP A 164 23.81 5.37 -15.51
N GLU A 165 24.43 5.27 -14.33
CA GLU A 165 25.14 6.40 -13.71
C GLU A 165 26.30 6.92 -14.59
N ARG A 166 27.09 6.01 -15.16
CA ARG A 166 28.17 6.38 -16.09
C ARG A 166 27.60 7.06 -17.35
N SER A 167 26.62 6.43 -17.97
CA SER A 167 25.97 6.94 -19.17
C SER A 167 25.36 8.34 -18.95
N LYS A 168 24.70 8.55 -17.84
CA LYS A 168 24.17 9.87 -17.43
C LYS A 168 25.27 10.89 -17.25
N SER A 169 26.37 10.53 -16.61
CA SER A 169 27.52 11.41 -16.42
C SER A 169 28.11 11.84 -17.74
N ASP A 170 28.37 10.88 -18.63
CA ASP A 170 28.97 11.11 -19.93
C ASP A 170 28.08 12.01 -20.81
N ILE A 171 26.78 11.67 -20.89
CA ILE A 171 25.81 12.46 -21.68
C ILE A 171 25.66 13.87 -21.09
N SER A 172 25.58 13.99 -19.75
CA SER A 172 25.47 15.29 -19.07
C SER A 172 26.70 16.16 -19.36
N SER A 173 27.90 15.58 -19.37
CA SER A 173 29.13 16.29 -19.75
C SER A 173 29.07 16.77 -21.17
N GLN A 174 28.72 15.91 -22.12
CA GLN A 174 28.58 16.30 -23.54
C GLN A 174 27.54 17.41 -23.73
N MET A 175 26.40 17.33 -23.04
CA MET A 175 25.37 18.38 -23.10
C MET A 175 25.88 19.71 -22.54
N LYS A 176 26.66 19.71 -21.48
CA LYS A 176 27.29 20.93 -20.91
C LYS A 176 28.24 21.55 -21.90
N ASP A 177 29.08 20.74 -22.54
CA ASP A 177 30.06 21.20 -23.55
C ASP A 177 29.37 21.79 -24.78
N MET A 178 28.25 21.21 -25.21
CA MET A 178 27.47 21.69 -26.36
C MET A 178 26.63 22.95 -26.06
N THR A 179 26.09 23.05 -24.86
CA THR A 179 25.12 24.12 -24.49
C THR A 179 25.74 25.25 -23.70
N TYR A 180 26.94 25.05 -23.18
CA TYR A 180 27.60 25.96 -22.20
C TYR A 180 26.78 26.26 -20.95
N LEU A 181 25.80 25.39 -20.59
CA LEU A 181 24.96 25.51 -19.38
C LEU A 181 25.51 24.64 -18.26
N GLU A 182 25.55 25.16 -17.07
CA GLU A 182 25.93 24.37 -15.89
C GLU A 182 24.96 23.18 -15.63
N ASN A 183 23.67 23.40 -15.87
CA ASN A 183 22.63 22.36 -15.75
C ASN A 183 21.78 22.33 -17.03
N PRO A 184 22.15 21.53 -18.02
CA PRO A 184 21.42 21.44 -19.31
C PRO A 184 20.04 20.79 -19.16
N ASN A 185 19.71 20.17 -18.00
CA ASN A 185 18.40 19.60 -17.70
C ASN A 185 17.47 20.60 -16.98
N SER A 186 17.91 21.81 -16.69
CA SER A 186 17.06 22.83 -16.06
C SER A 186 16.10 23.41 -17.08
N VAL A 187 14.82 23.22 -16.88
CA VAL A 187 13.76 23.97 -17.58
C VAL A 187 13.55 25.25 -16.79
N VAL A 188 14.07 26.36 -17.30
CA VAL A 188 13.83 27.70 -16.75
C VAL A 188 12.52 28.25 -17.31
#